data_103003aaf080703620e08cd4ed16c609
#
_entry.id   103003aaf080703620e08cd4ed16c609
#
_cell.length_a   1.000
_cell.length_b   1.000
_cell.length_c   1.000
_cell.angle_alpha   90.00
_cell.angle_beta   90.00
_cell.angle_gamma   90.00
#
_symmetry.space_group_name_H-M   'P 1'
#
loop_
_entity.id
_entity.type
_entity.pdbx_description
1 polymer ?
#
loop_
_entity_poly.entity_id
_entity_poly.type
_entity_poly.pdbx_seq_one_letter_code
_entity_poly.pdbx_strand_id
1 'polypeptide(L)'
;MPNNSPSRRVIMRIELLPEAKEGLTGLCDRLGMTQIAATSRIIEWFTTQTDVVQAAILGLYPQDIRAEVAEMILKRMASDSKKRS
;
A
#
# COMPACT_ATOMS: atom_id res chain seq x y z
N MET A 1 -23.16 -8.21 -20.61
CA MET A 1 -22.69 -8.69 -20.26
C MET A 1 -22.32 -8.90 -19.02
N PRO A 2 -22.39 -9.71 -18.65
CA PRO A 2 -22.16 -10.00 -17.38
C PRO A 2 -20.81 -9.83 -16.96
N ASN A 3 -20.10 -9.28 -17.69
CA ASN A 3 -18.87 -9.08 -17.37
C ASN A 3 -18.63 -8.21 -16.32
N ASN A 4 -19.59 -7.61 -15.72
CA ASN A 4 -19.40 -6.69 -14.62
C ASN A 4 -19.43 -7.37 -13.31
N SER A 5 -19.27 -8.64 -13.25
CA SER A 5 -19.19 -9.37 -12.01
C SER A 5 -18.05 -8.83 -11.16
N PRO A 6 -18.27 -8.58 -9.86
CA PRO A 6 -17.21 -8.08 -9.00
C PRO A 6 -16.06 -9.06 -8.84
N SER A 7 -16.29 -10.32 -9.14
CA SER A 7 -15.23 -11.30 -9.04
C SER A 7 -14.34 -11.33 -10.27
N ARG A 8 -14.70 -10.61 -11.30
CA ARG A 8 -13.90 -10.61 -12.50
C ARG A 8 -12.58 -9.88 -12.24
N ARG A 9 -11.48 -10.51 -12.59
CA ARG A 9 -10.17 -9.95 -12.38
C ARG A 9 -9.57 -9.42 -13.66
N VAL A 10 -8.81 -8.36 -13.51
CA VAL A 10 -8.06 -7.77 -14.60
C VAL A 10 -6.60 -8.08 -14.34
N ILE A 11 -5.89 -8.52 -15.34
CA ILE A 11 -4.49 -8.90 -15.20
C ILE A 11 -3.59 -7.70 -15.48
N MET A 12 -2.67 -7.44 -14.57
CA MET A 12 -1.69 -6.38 -14.75
C MET A 12 -0.32 -6.96 -14.44
N ARG A 13 0.65 -6.66 -15.28
CA ARG A 13 2.00 -7.13 -15.07
C ARG A 13 2.83 -6.04 -14.43
N ILE A 14 3.50 -6.36 -13.34
CA ILE A 14 4.34 -5.41 -12.64
C ILE A 14 5.72 -6.00 -12.46
N GLU A 15 6.75 -5.20 -12.75
CA GLU A 15 8.12 -5.60 -12.50
C GLU A 15 8.61 -4.89 -11.26
N LEU A 16 9.15 -5.62 -10.31
CA LEU A 16 9.60 -5.09 -9.04
C LEU A 16 11.10 -5.19 -8.92
N LEU A 17 11.70 -4.22 -8.23
CA LEU A 17 13.10 -4.34 -7.85
C LEU A 17 13.24 -5.50 -6.87
N PRO A 18 14.41 -6.14 -6.82
CA PRO A 18 14.59 -7.30 -5.94
C PRO A 18 14.24 -7.03 -4.49
N GLU A 19 14.57 -5.86 -3.98
CA GLU A 19 14.28 -5.50 -2.59
C GLU A 19 12.77 -5.45 -2.34
N ALA A 20 12.03 -4.92 -3.30
CA ALA A 20 10.57 -4.85 -3.17
C ALA A 20 9.96 -6.25 -3.21
N LYS A 21 10.49 -7.09 -4.09
CA LYS A 21 9.99 -8.46 -4.21
C LYS A 21 10.29 -9.27 -2.93
N GLU A 22 11.48 -9.11 -2.39
CA GLU A 22 11.83 -9.79 -1.13
C GLU A 22 10.94 -9.32 0.01
N GLY A 23 10.69 -8.03 0.09
CA GLY A 23 9.81 -7.49 1.12
C GLY A 23 8.40 -8.04 1.00
N LEU A 24 7.88 -8.11 -0.21
CA LEU A 24 6.54 -8.66 -0.44
C LEU A 24 6.49 -10.14 -0.06
N THR A 25 7.49 -10.91 -0.46
CA THR A 25 7.54 -12.33 -0.14
C THR A 25 7.58 -12.55 1.38
N GLY A 26 8.43 -11.78 2.07
CA GLY A 26 8.53 -11.89 3.53
C GLY A 26 7.25 -11.52 4.24
N LEU A 27 6.59 -10.45 3.77
CA LEU A 27 5.33 -10.02 4.33
C LEU A 27 4.27 -11.11 4.18
N CYS A 28 4.15 -11.68 2.99
CA CYS A 28 3.17 -12.72 2.72
C CYS A 28 3.42 -13.97 3.54
N ASP A 29 4.67 -14.34 3.71
CA ASP A 29 5.03 -15.49 4.50
C ASP A 29 4.65 -15.29 5.97
N ARG A 30 4.91 -14.10 6.51
CA ARG A 30 4.56 -13.82 7.90
C ARG A 30 3.06 -13.79 8.14
N LEU A 31 2.31 -13.27 7.19
CA LEU A 31 0.88 -13.09 7.37
C LEU A 31 0.03 -14.24 6.83
N GLY A 32 0.65 -15.20 6.18
CA GLY A 32 -0.09 -16.32 5.61
C GLY A 32 -0.99 -15.92 4.46
N MET A 33 -0.57 -14.94 3.66
CA MET A 33 -1.36 -14.44 2.52
C MET A 33 -0.65 -14.72 1.21
N THR A 34 -1.41 -14.80 0.14
CA THR A 34 -0.81 -14.87 -1.19
C THR A 34 -0.32 -13.49 -1.60
N GLN A 35 0.63 -13.44 -2.51
CA GLN A 35 1.15 -12.17 -3.01
C GLN A 35 0.06 -11.39 -3.75
N ILE A 36 -0.81 -12.09 -4.46
CA ILE A 36 -1.92 -11.46 -5.17
C ILE A 36 -2.86 -10.78 -4.17
N ALA A 37 -3.24 -11.47 -3.10
CA ALA A 37 -4.15 -10.92 -2.11
C ALA A 37 -3.52 -9.71 -1.39
N ALA A 38 -2.26 -9.83 -1.00
CA ALA A 38 -1.58 -8.75 -0.30
C ALA A 38 -1.45 -7.53 -1.20
N THR A 39 -1.02 -7.72 -2.44
CA THR A 39 -0.85 -6.62 -3.38
C THR A 39 -2.17 -5.93 -3.68
N SER A 40 -3.24 -6.69 -3.88
CA SER A 40 -4.55 -6.12 -4.14
C SER A 40 -5.03 -5.27 -2.97
N ARG A 41 -4.83 -5.73 -1.74
CA ARG A 41 -5.22 -4.97 -0.55
C ARG A 41 -4.42 -3.69 -0.42
N ILE A 42 -3.13 -3.75 -0.71
CA ILE A 42 -2.28 -2.57 -0.64
C ILE A 42 -2.73 -1.54 -1.66
N ILE A 43 -3.01 -1.96 -2.89
CA ILE A 43 -3.45 -1.04 -3.94
C ILE A 43 -4.80 -0.44 -3.61
N GLU A 44 -5.75 -1.25 -3.14
CA GLU A 44 -7.05 -0.75 -2.73
C GLU A 44 -6.92 0.32 -1.64
N TRP A 45 -6.13 0.03 -0.62
CA TRP A 45 -5.91 0.97 0.47
C TRP A 45 -5.24 2.25 -0.03
N PHE A 46 -4.18 2.11 -0.81
CA PHE A 46 -3.39 3.25 -1.26
C PHE A 46 -4.19 4.19 -2.14
N THR A 47 -4.99 3.64 -3.04
CA THR A 47 -5.75 4.46 -3.98
C THR A 47 -6.89 5.24 -3.33
N THR A 48 -7.27 4.87 -2.11
CA THR A 48 -8.30 5.61 -1.37
C THR A 48 -7.70 6.63 -0.41
N GLN A 49 -6.39 6.75 -0.35
CA GLN A 49 -5.76 7.70 0.56
C GLN A 49 -5.81 9.12 0.00
N THR A 50 -5.50 10.10 0.84
CA THR A 50 -5.49 11.50 0.42
C THR A 50 -4.34 11.74 -0.53
N ASP A 51 -4.42 12.82 -1.29
CA ASP A 51 -3.36 13.20 -2.22
C ASP A 51 -2.03 13.40 -1.51
N VAL A 52 -2.05 13.91 -0.30
CA VAL A 52 -0.84 14.13 0.47
C VAL A 52 -0.15 12.81 0.80
N VAL A 53 -0.91 11.82 1.25
CA VAL A 53 -0.36 10.51 1.57
C VAL A 53 0.20 9.84 0.32
N GLN A 54 -0.55 9.90 -0.77
CA GLN A 54 -0.13 9.30 -2.02
C GLN A 54 1.16 9.94 -2.53
N ALA A 55 1.24 11.26 -2.50
CA ALA A 55 2.41 11.96 -2.97
C ALA A 55 3.64 11.66 -2.10
N ALA A 56 3.45 11.58 -0.80
CA ALA A 56 4.54 11.28 0.11
C ALA A 56 5.12 9.88 -0.13
N ILE A 57 4.24 8.89 -0.28
CA ILE A 57 4.68 7.51 -0.49
C ILE A 57 5.37 7.36 -1.84
N LEU A 58 4.87 8.06 -2.86
CA LEU A 58 5.43 7.96 -4.20
C LEU A 58 6.65 8.86 -4.42
N GLY A 59 7.05 9.59 -3.38
CA GLY A 59 8.25 10.42 -3.48
C GLY A 59 8.11 11.66 -4.32
N LEU A 60 6.90 12.23 -4.36
CA LEU A 60 6.62 13.40 -5.20
C LEU A 60 6.87 14.73 -4.51
N TYR A 61 7.31 14.70 -3.25
CA TYR A 61 7.68 15.92 -2.53
C TYR A 61 9.20 16.04 -2.41
N PRO A 62 9.73 17.24 -2.21
CA PRO A 62 11.14 17.41 -1.88
C PRO A 62 11.50 16.61 -0.62
N GLN A 63 12.74 16.20 -0.55
CA GLN A 63 13.14 15.26 0.50
C GLN A 63 12.92 15.77 1.91
N ASP A 64 13.17 17.06 2.16
CA ASP A 64 12.96 17.65 3.45
C ASP A 64 11.49 17.63 3.88
N ILE A 65 10.59 17.89 2.94
CA ILE A 65 9.16 17.85 3.23
C ILE A 65 8.67 16.42 3.36
N ARG A 66 9.27 15.50 2.60
CA ARG A 66 8.90 14.09 2.68
C ARG A 66 9.09 13.53 4.08
N ALA A 67 10.18 13.90 4.75
CA ALA A 67 10.43 13.40 6.09
C ALA A 67 9.34 13.85 7.06
N GLU A 68 8.93 15.10 6.98
CA GLU A 68 7.87 15.63 7.84
C GLU A 68 6.54 14.97 7.58
N VAL A 69 6.21 14.78 6.32
CA VAL A 69 4.94 14.16 5.94
C VAL A 69 4.91 12.69 6.39
N ALA A 70 6.03 11.99 6.23
CA ALA A 70 6.12 10.60 6.67
C ALA A 70 5.93 10.49 8.18
N GLU A 71 6.50 11.42 8.93
CA GLU A 71 6.36 11.45 10.37
C GLU A 71 4.91 11.67 10.77
N MET A 72 4.22 12.59 10.09
CA MET A 72 2.81 12.84 10.34
C MET A 72 1.96 11.61 10.08
N ILE A 73 2.25 10.90 9.00
CA ILE A 73 1.52 9.69 8.65
C ILE A 73 1.71 8.62 9.72
N LEU A 74 2.94 8.44 10.17
CA LEU A 74 3.22 7.44 11.20
C LEU A 74 2.53 7.77 12.52
N LYS A 75 2.51 9.05 12.89
CA LYS A 75 1.82 9.46 14.09
C LYS A 75 0.33 9.19 14.00
N ARG A 76 -0.25 9.45 12.85
CA ARG A 76 -1.67 9.23 12.65
C ARG A 76 -2.02 7.76 12.72
N MET A 77 -1.20 6.92 12.12
CA MET A 77 -1.41 5.47 12.17
C MET A 77 -1.31 4.95 13.58
N ALA A 78 -0.35 5.43 14.36
CA ALA A 78 -0.20 5.04 15.74
C ALA A 78 -1.40 5.47 16.58
N SER A 79 -1.90 6.68 16.34
CA SER A 79 -3.07 7.19 17.03
C SER A 79 -4.32 6.35 16.73
N ASP A 80 -4.51 6.00 15.48
CA ASP A 80 -5.64 5.16 15.08
C ASP A 80 -5.54 3.77 15.70
N SER A 81 -4.34 3.25 15.78
CA SER A 81 -4.12 1.95 16.39
C SER A 81 -4.49 1.98 17.87
N LYS A 82 -4.17 3.06 18.58
CA LYS A 82 -4.54 3.19 19.97
C LYS A 82 -6.05 3.28 20.17
N LYS A 83 -6.73 3.92 19.26
CA LYS A 83 -8.18 4.06 19.37
C LYS A 83 -8.90 2.75 19.22
N ARG A 84 -8.28 1.80 18.58
CA ARG A 84 -8.90 0.51 18.39
C ARG A 84 -8.70 -0.43 19.55
N SER A 85 -7.85 -0.12 20.44
CA SER A 85 -7.54 -1.02 21.55
C SER A 85 -8.58 -0.96 22.68
#